data_4b7a5cde7e8011602f64134c42c39b39
#
_entry.id   4b7a5cde7e8011602f64134c42c39b39
#
_cell.length_a   1.000
_cell.length_b   1.000
_cell.length_c   1.000
_cell.angle_alpha   90.00
_cell.angle_beta   90.00
_cell.angle_gamma   90.00
#
_symmetry.space_group_name_H-M   'P 1'
#
loop_
_entity.id
_entity.type
_entity.pdbx_description
1 polymer ?
#
loop_
_entity_poly.entity_id
_entity_poly.type
_entity_poly.pdbx_seq_one_letter_code
_entity_poly.pdbx_strand_id
1 'polypeptide(L)'
;MNDKYEYDEDRLYYEGLGDENALPVERKNNLPKVVEEYVKSAADMSKYNEIPAAIGFFVILGQLAKDMVVIPSGTRRDDTRIQFIWMQTSGTGKTELYNFFGPVAKESFRMINAKHGTEFSVFSIDDATDAALIGSNTKERVAVEDEDGNTTWEEQIVKIDGGLEGSGLIAYDEFEYSGVFKVSQHKENVIMYLNKLMNTLWGENWIIEKKLKEGDMIECRSQRSLYSTTYIPK
;
A
#
# COMPACT_ATOMS: atom_id res chain seq x y z
N MET A 1 -24.91 15.37 -23.73
CA MET A 1 -23.68 15.56 -24.50
C MET A 1 -22.98 14.23 -24.54
N ASN A 2 -23.04 13.55 -25.66
CA ASN A 2 -22.39 12.25 -25.85
C ASN A 2 -20.96 12.52 -26.33
N ASP A 3 -20.02 12.62 -25.43
CA ASP A 3 -18.62 12.52 -25.80
C ASP A 3 -18.30 11.04 -25.97
N LYS A 4 -18.26 10.63 -27.21
CA LYS A 4 -17.71 9.34 -27.64
C LYS A 4 -16.26 9.28 -27.12
N TYR A 5 -15.97 8.27 -26.33
CA TYR A 5 -14.61 7.81 -26.16
C TYR A 5 -14.12 7.33 -27.53
N GLU A 6 -13.35 8.16 -28.21
CA GLU A 6 -12.55 7.73 -29.34
C GLU A 6 -11.47 6.80 -28.76
N TYR A 7 -11.70 5.50 -28.91
CA TYR A 7 -10.65 4.52 -28.68
C TYR A 7 -9.58 4.76 -29.73
N ASP A 8 -8.38 5.06 -29.26
CA ASP A 8 -7.19 5.15 -30.09
C ASP A 8 -6.86 3.73 -30.60
N GLU A 9 -7.20 3.46 -31.86
CA GLU A 9 -6.98 2.15 -32.51
C GLU A 9 -5.48 1.78 -32.52
N ASP A 10 -4.58 2.76 -32.54
CA ASP A 10 -3.15 2.55 -32.49
C ASP A 10 -2.68 1.93 -31.15
N ARG A 11 -3.44 2.14 -30.09
CA ARG A 11 -3.13 1.60 -28.75
C ARG A 11 -3.43 0.11 -28.64
N LEU A 12 -4.43 -0.39 -29.33
CA LEU A 12 -4.75 -1.83 -29.40
C LEU A 12 -3.67 -2.61 -30.17
N TYR A 13 -3.00 -1.98 -31.10
CA TYR A 13 -1.93 -2.57 -31.90
C TYR A 13 -0.66 -2.81 -31.07
N TYR A 14 -0.37 -1.93 -30.11
CA TYR A 14 0.78 -2.06 -29.22
C TYR A 14 0.63 -3.18 -28.17
N GLU A 15 -0.58 -3.60 -27.88
CA GLU A 15 -0.85 -4.66 -26.89
C GLU A 15 -0.94 -6.06 -27.52
N GLY A 16 -0.66 -6.22 -28.80
CA GLY A 16 -0.64 -7.52 -29.48
C GLY A 16 -2.02 -8.20 -29.59
N LEU A 17 -3.10 -7.43 -29.40
CA LEU A 17 -4.49 -7.91 -29.44
C LEU A 17 -5.20 -7.60 -30.76
N GLY A 18 -4.48 -7.17 -31.78
CA GLY A 18 -5.05 -6.78 -33.05
C GLY A 18 -5.21 -7.94 -34.03
N ASP A 19 -6.27 -8.73 -33.89
CA ASP A 19 -6.86 -9.40 -35.05
C ASP A 19 -7.81 -8.40 -35.71
N GLU A 20 -7.46 -7.90 -36.88
CA GLU A 20 -8.29 -6.94 -37.68
C GLU A 20 -9.70 -7.47 -37.97
N ASN A 21 -9.95 -8.76 -37.73
CA ASN A 21 -11.23 -9.43 -37.90
C ASN A 21 -11.94 -9.72 -36.57
N ALA A 22 -11.35 -9.34 -35.43
CA ALA A 22 -12.01 -9.53 -34.14
C ALA A 22 -13.21 -8.57 -34.07
N LEU A 23 -14.41 -9.13 -33.99
CA LEU A 23 -15.61 -8.35 -33.67
C LEU A 23 -15.38 -7.61 -32.35
N PRO A 24 -15.75 -6.32 -32.26
CA PRO A 24 -15.68 -5.57 -31.04
C PRO A 24 -16.43 -6.34 -29.96
N VAL A 25 -15.69 -6.88 -29.02
CA VAL A 25 -16.30 -7.53 -27.85
C VAL A 25 -16.92 -6.41 -27.03
N GLU A 26 -18.24 -6.32 -27.03
CA GLU A 26 -18.95 -5.50 -26.05
C GLU A 26 -18.52 -6.00 -24.67
N ARG A 27 -17.57 -5.31 -24.04
CA ARG A 27 -17.19 -5.57 -22.66
C ARG A 27 -18.36 -5.12 -21.79
N LYS A 28 -19.26 -6.06 -21.49
CA LYS A 28 -20.24 -5.83 -20.43
C LYS A 28 -19.47 -5.68 -19.15
N ASN A 29 -19.49 -4.48 -18.60
CA ASN A 29 -18.94 -4.23 -17.28
C ASN A 29 -19.85 -4.93 -16.26
N ASN A 30 -19.38 -6.04 -15.71
CA ASN A 30 -20.12 -6.82 -14.70
C ASN A 30 -19.67 -6.45 -13.28
N LEU A 31 -19.08 -5.28 -13.07
CA LEU A 31 -18.69 -4.83 -11.76
C LEU A 31 -19.93 -4.57 -10.88
N PRO A 32 -19.86 -4.83 -9.58
CA PRO A 32 -20.89 -4.40 -8.64
C PRO A 32 -21.14 -2.89 -8.76
N LYS A 33 -22.38 -2.48 -8.62
CA LYS A 33 -22.78 -1.06 -8.77
C LYS A 33 -21.94 -0.08 -7.95
N VAL A 34 -21.57 -0.45 -6.72
CA VAL A 34 -20.73 0.39 -5.86
C VAL A 34 -19.33 0.60 -6.45
N VAL A 35 -18.78 -0.41 -7.12
CA VAL A 35 -17.49 -0.31 -7.80
C VAL A 35 -17.61 0.58 -9.02
N GLU A 36 -18.69 0.43 -9.80
CA GLU A 36 -18.97 1.30 -10.95
C GLU A 36 -19.10 2.77 -10.55
N GLU A 37 -19.82 3.05 -9.46
CA GLU A 37 -19.98 4.42 -8.94
C GLU A 37 -18.63 5.01 -8.47
N TYR A 38 -17.81 4.19 -7.81
CA TYR A 38 -16.46 4.61 -7.42
C TYR A 38 -15.58 4.90 -8.63
N VAL A 39 -15.55 3.98 -9.60
CA VAL A 39 -14.76 4.12 -10.84
C VAL A 39 -15.21 5.35 -11.64
N LYS A 40 -16.50 5.58 -11.73
CA LYS A 40 -17.06 6.76 -12.41
C LYS A 40 -16.62 8.05 -11.73
N SER A 41 -16.66 8.10 -10.39
CA SER A 41 -16.20 9.28 -9.63
C SER A 41 -14.71 9.52 -9.80
N ALA A 42 -13.91 8.46 -9.88
CA ALA A 42 -12.47 8.56 -10.16
C ALA A 42 -12.19 9.00 -11.61
N ALA A 43 -12.96 8.51 -12.59
CA ALA A 43 -12.83 8.85 -14.01
C ALA A 43 -13.22 10.32 -14.30
N ASP A 44 -14.15 10.88 -13.54
CA ASP A 44 -14.49 12.31 -13.63
C ASP A 44 -13.29 13.21 -13.28
N MET A 45 -12.34 12.69 -12.49
CA MET A 45 -11.12 13.39 -12.10
C MET A 45 -9.94 13.10 -13.04
N SER A 46 -9.94 11.96 -13.74
CA SER A 46 -8.81 11.59 -14.61
C SER A 46 -9.25 10.71 -15.80
N LYS A 47 -8.90 11.13 -17.01
CA LYS A 47 -9.46 10.63 -18.27
C LYS A 47 -9.18 9.17 -18.68
N TYR A 48 -8.29 8.42 -17.98
CA TYR A 48 -7.80 7.11 -18.49
C TYR A 48 -7.68 6.01 -17.45
N ASN A 49 -8.41 6.09 -16.33
CA ASN A 49 -8.00 5.35 -15.14
C ASN A 49 -9.06 4.40 -14.57
N GLU A 50 -9.95 3.87 -15.41
CA GLU A 50 -11.00 2.94 -14.95
C GLU A 50 -10.40 1.69 -14.28
N ILE A 51 -9.40 1.06 -14.91
CA ILE A 51 -8.78 -0.16 -14.37
C ILE A 51 -8.01 0.13 -13.09
N PRO A 52 -7.05 1.08 -13.04
CA PRO A 52 -6.38 1.43 -11.81
C PRO A 52 -7.32 1.91 -10.70
N ALA A 53 -8.41 2.61 -11.05
CA ALA A 53 -9.44 3.02 -10.10
C ALA A 53 -10.17 1.80 -9.52
N ALA A 54 -10.62 0.87 -10.34
CA ALA A 54 -11.26 -0.36 -9.88
C ALA A 54 -10.34 -1.17 -8.98
N ILE A 55 -9.05 -1.30 -9.35
CA ILE A 55 -8.05 -1.97 -8.53
C ILE A 55 -7.88 -1.23 -7.19
N GLY A 56 -7.84 0.10 -7.18
CA GLY A 56 -7.77 0.90 -5.96
C GLY A 56 -8.93 0.59 -5.01
N PHE A 57 -10.16 0.49 -5.53
CA PHE A 57 -11.30 0.05 -4.73
C PHE A 57 -11.06 -1.33 -4.10
N PHE A 58 -10.61 -2.30 -4.90
CA PHE A 58 -10.34 -3.65 -4.41
C PHE A 58 -9.16 -3.73 -3.46
N VAL A 59 -8.16 -2.84 -3.58
CA VAL A 59 -7.07 -2.72 -2.59
C VAL A 59 -7.62 -2.32 -1.22
N ILE A 60 -8.53 -1.34 -1.15
CA ILE A 60 -9.18 -0.94 0.11
C ILE A 60 -10.03 -2.10 0.64
N LEU A 61 -10.88 -2.68 -0.19
CA LEU A 61 -11.77 -3.77 0.20
C LEU A 61 -10.98 -5.01 0.65
N GLY A 62 -9.94 -5.38 -0.09
CA GLY A 62 -9.09 -6.51 0.24
C GLY A 62 -8.35 -6.33 1.57
N GLN A 63 -7.90 -5.09 1.85
CA GLN A 63 -7.30 -4.77 3.15
C GLN A 63 -8.30 -4.90 4.30
N LEU A 64 -9.54 -4.47 4.11
CA LEU A 64 -10.58 -4.58 5.13
C LEU A 64 -11.01 -6.03 5.38
N ALA A 65 -10.97 -6.87 4.35
CA ALA A 65 -11.40 -8.27 4.41
C ALA A 65 -10.27 -9.26 4.76
N LYS A 66 -9.05 -8.81 4.98
CA LYS A 66 -7.85 -9.67 5.13
C LYS A 66 -7.95 -10.74 6.21
N ASP A 67 -8.66 -10.44 7.30
CA ASP A 67 -8.85 -11.36 8.42
C ASP A 67 -10.15 -12.18 8.30
N MET A 68 -10.99 -11.87 7.31
CA MET A 68 -12.30 -12.48 7.12
C MET A 68 -12.27 -13.60 6.09
N VAL A 69 -11.38 -13.52 5.11
CA VAL A 69 -11.36 -14.41 3.96
C VAL A 69 -9.96 -14.98 3.77
N VAL A 70 -9.93 -16.30 3.64
CA VAL A 70 -8.73 -17.06 3.32
C VAL A 70 -8.93 -17.72 1.96
N ILE A 71 -8.04 -17.43 1.02
CA ILE A 71 -8.07 -17.99 -0.33
C ILE A 71 -7.11 -19.19 -0.34
N PRO A 72 -7.59 -20.42 -0.46
CA PRO A 72 -6.71 -21.59 -0.56
C PRO A 72 -5.99 -21.57 -1.92
N SER A 73 -4.66 -21.60 -1.89
CA SER A 73 -3.82 -21.67 -3.06
C SER A 73 -2.81 -22.81 -2.93
N GLY A 74 -3.23 -24.01 -3.26
CA GLY A 74 -2.43 -25.23 -3.08
C GLY A 74 -2.10 -25.48 -1.59
N THR A 75 -0.81 -25.51 -1.26
CA THR A 75 -0.34 -25.63 0.13
C THR A 75 -0.29 -24.29 0.87
N ARG A 76 -0.52 -23.19 0.16
CA ARG A 76 -0.57 -21.84 0.72
C ARG A 76 -2.01 -21.47 1.04
N ARG A 77 -2.10 -20.51 1.89
CA ARG A 77 -3.36 -19.80 2.15
C ARG A 77 -3.08 -18.33 1.87
N ASP A 78 -3.76 -17.64 1.00
CA ASP A 78 -3.60 -16.23 0.65
C ASP A 78 -4.73 -15.43 1.31
N ASP A 79 -4.43 -14.28 1.82
CA ASP A 79 -5.44 -13.33 2.26
C ASP A 79 -5.89 -12.43 1.08
N THR A 80 -6.77 -11.51 1.33
CA THR A 80 -7.36 -10.65 0.31
C THR A 80 -6.57 -9.38 0.03
N ARG A 81 -5.40 -9.19 0.66
CA ARG A 81 -4.57 -8.01 0.43
C ARG A 81 -4.03 -7.99 -1.01
N ILE A 82 -3.94 -6.80 -1.56
CA ILE A 82 -3.47 -6.57 -2.93
C ILE A 82 -2.26 -5.64 -2.89
N GLN A 83 -1.22 -6.02 -3.63
CA GLN A 83 -0.05 -5.19 -3.88
C GLN A 83 -0.12 -4.68 -5.32
N PHE A 84 -0.29 -3.37 -5.48
CA PHE A 84 -0.48 -2.75 -6.79
C PHE A 84 0.43 -1.56 -7.00
N ILE A 85 1.18 -1.58 -8.09
CA ILE A 85 1.97 -0.45 -8.56
C ILE A 85 1.53 -0.16 -9.99
N TRP A 86 0.94 1.01 -10.21
CA TRP A 86 0.54 1.44 -11.53
C TRP A 86 1.67 2.15 -12.24
N MET A 87 2.18 1.51 -13.27
CA MET A 87 3.28 2.00 -14.09
C MET A 87 2.74 2.59 -15.39
N GLN A 88 2.97 3.88 -15.63
CA GLN A 88 2.47 4.56 -16.82
C GLN A 88 3.34 5.77 -17.16
N THR A 89 3.26 6.26 -18.40
CA THR A 89 3.94 7.47 -18.85
C THR A 89 3.46 8.71 -18.09
N SER A 90 4.21 9.81 -18.18
CA SER A 90 3.80 11.08 -17.60
C SER A 90 2.55 11.64 -18.28
N GLY A 91 1.74 12.39 -17.54
CA GLY A 91 0.54 13.06 -18.07
C GLY A 91 -0.69 12.16 -18.25
N THR A 92 -0.69 10.97 -17.67
CA THR A 92 -1.83 10.03 -17.75
C THR A 92 -2.81 10.11 -16.58
N GLY A 93 -2.69 11.15 -15.73
CA GLY A 93 -3.61 11.36 -14.60
C GLY A 93 -3.36 10.45 -13.39
N LYS A 94 -2.12 9.95 -13.22
CA LYS A 94 -1.76 9.11 -12.06
C LYS A 94 -1.95 9.85 -10.73
N THR A 95 -1.42 11.05 -10.66
CA THR A 95 -1.48 11.90 -9.46
C THR A 95 -2.92 12.28 -9.11
N GLU A 96 -3.74 12.59 -10.12
CA GLU A 96 -5.17 12.89 -9.93
C GLU A 96 -5.90 11.69 -9.33
N LEU A 97 -5.66 10.49 -9.88
CA LEU A 97 -6.24 9.27 -9.34
C LEU A 97 -5.75 8.97 -7.92
N TYR A 98 -4.46 9.18 -7.66
CA TYR A 98 -3.91 9.02 -6.32
C TYR A 98 -4.54 10.01 -5.33
N ASN A 99 -4.73 11.27 -5.74
CA ASN A 99 -5.38 12.29 -4.94
C ASN A 99 -6.87 12.00 -4.67
N PHE A 100 -7.52 11.24 -5.52
CA PHE A 100 -8.86 10.71 -5.26
C PHE A 100 -8.81 9.51 -4.30
N PHE A 101 -7.94 8.54 -4.57
CA PHE A 101 -7.82 7.30 -3.81
C PHE A 101 -7.43 7.52 -2.34
N GLY A 102 -6.43 8.36 -2.09
CA GLY A 102 -5.87 8.56 -0.75
C GLY A 102 -6.89 9.03 0.29
N PRO A 103 -7.64 10.11 0.04
CA PRO A 103 -8.72 10.57 0.93
C PRO A 103 -9.82 9.53 1.12
N VAL A 104 -10.23 8.81 0.07
CA VAL A 104 -11.26 7.77 0.18
C VAL A 104 -10.79 6.63 1.08
N ALA A 105 -9.54 6.18 0.92
CA ALA A 105 -8.96 5.14 1.77
C ALA A 105 -8.89 5.58 3.24
N LYS A 106 -8.40 6.79 3.50
CA LYS A 106 -8.31 7.35 4.86
C LYS A 106 -9.68 7.44 5.53
N GLU A 107 -10.68 7.95 4.81
CA GLU A 107 -12.03 8.08 5.37
C GLU A 107 -12.69 6.72 5.60
N SER A 108 -12.53 5.77 4.67
CA SER A 108 -13.02 4.41 4.83
C SER A 108 -12.46 3.76 6.09
N PHE A 109 -11.15 3.88 6.31
CA PHE A 109 -10.50 3.34 7.50
C PHE A 109 -10.96 4.05 8.78
N ARG A 110 -11.09 5.37 8.76
CA ARG A 110 -11.60 6.14 9.89
C ARG A 110 -12.99 5.65 10.31
N MET A 111 -13.89 5.44 9.34
CA MET A 111 -15.26 4.95 9.60
C MET A 111 -15.25 3.53 10.18
N ILE A 112 -14.45 2.63 9.61
CA ILE A 112 -14.34 1.23 10.07
C ILE A 112 -13.71 1.17 11.45
N ASN A 113 -12.63 1.91 11.69
CA ASN A 113 -11.96 1.99 12.99
C ASN A 113 -12.95 2.46 14.09
N ALA A 114 -13.71 3.53 13.80
CA ALA A 114 -14.69 4.07 14.74
C ALA A 114 -15.83 3.07 15.04
N LYS A 115 -16.22 2.26 14.05
CA LYS A 115 -17.32 1.30 14.20
C LYS A 115 -16.91 -0.01 14.87
N HIS A 116 -15.70 -0.49 14.59
CA HIS A 116 -15.27 -1.83 14.97
C HIS A 116 -14.06 -1.87 15.93
N GLY A 117 -13.53 -0.70 16.32
CA GLY A 117 -12.34 -0.64 17.19
C GLY A 117 -11.08 -1.18 16.55
N THR A 118 -10.97 -1.13 15.21
CA THR A 118 -9.78 -1.50 14.46
C THR A 118 -8.80 -0.34 14.34
N GLU A 119 -7.57 -0.61 13.90
CA GLU A 119 -6.49 0.38 13.80
C GLU A 119 -5.88 0.45 12.38
N PHE A 120 -6.74 0.43 11.36
CA PHE A 120 -6.27 0.62 9.99
C PHE A 120 -5.74 2.03 9.77
N SER A 121 -4.61 2.13 9.07
CA SER A 121 -4.00 3.42 8.73
C SER A 121 -3.49 3.46 7.29
N VAL A 122 -3.29 4.68 6.78
CA VAL A 122 -2.62 4.90 5.49
C VAL A 122 -1.26 5.51 5.77
N PHE A 123 -0.22 4.82 5.36
CA PHE A 123 1.16 5.27 5.46
C PHE A 123 1.64 5.74 4.08
N SER A 124 2.20 6.94 4.03
CA SER A 124 2.83 7.51 2.83
C SER A 124 4.33 7.54 3.02
N ILE A 125 5.07 7.03 2.05
CA ILE A 125 6.54 6.94 2.11
C ILE A 125 7.12 8.16 1.42
N ASP A 126 7.41 9.23 2.16
CA ASP A 126 8.02 10.44 1.59
C ASP A 126 9.55 10.35 1.58
N ASP A 127 10.16 9.81 2.63
CA ASP A 127 11.59 9.52 2.69
C ASP A 127 11.84 8.21 3.45
N ALA A 128 12.05 7.16 2.68
CA ALA A 128 12.14 5.80 3.22
C ALA A 128 13.53 5.55 3.80
N THR A 129 13.67 5.73 5.09
CA THR A 129 14.79 5.18 5.87
C THR A 129 14.37 3.87 6.54
N ASP A 130 15.34 3.03 6.91
CA ASP A 130 15.08 1.81 7.67
C ASP A 130 14.23 2.08 8.92
N ALA A 131 14.61 3.11 9.70
CA ALA A 131 13.90 3.47 10.92
C ALA A 131 12.49 3.98 10.65
N ALA A 132 12.29 4.74 9.57
CA ALA A 132 10.95 5.19 9.18
C ALA A 132 10.04 4.04 8.75
N LEU A 133 10.60 2.97 8.17
CA LEU A 133 9.83 1.82 7.70
C LEU A 133 9.56 0.80 8.79
N ILE A 134 10.59 0.33 9.47
CA ILE A 134 10.47 -0.80 10.42
C ILE A 134 10.52 -0.37 11.88
N GLY A 135 10.81 0.89 12.16
CA GLY A 135 10.93 1.41 13.49
C GLY A 135 12.36 1.49 14.01
N SER A 136 12.49 1.93 15.23
CA SER A 136 13.75 2.10 15.94
C SER A 136 13.56 1.88 17.44
N ASN A 137 14.66 1.67 18.16
CA ASN A 137 14.69 1.72 19.62
C ASN A 137 15.27 3.06 20.06
N THR A 138 14.67 3.67 21.07
CA THR A 138 15.21 4.85 21.74
C THR A 138 15.34 4.57 23.22
N LYS A 139 16.26 5.27 23.89
CA LYS A 139 16.40 5.20 25.33
C LYS A 139 15.67 6.39 25.95
N GLU A 140 14.72 6.11 26.81
CA GLU A 140 14.02 7.11 27.59
C GLU A 140 14.37 6.96 29.08
N ARG A 141 14.47 8.07 29.78
CA ARG A 141 14.62 8.06 31.22
C ARG A 141 13.25 8.11 31.87
N VAL A 142 12.93 7.07 32.59
CA VAL A 142 11.69 6.93 33.34
C VAL A 142 11.96 7.08 34.82
N ALA A 143 11.15 7.89 35.49
CA ALA A 143 11.20 8.00 36.92
C ALA A 143 10.56 6.76 37.54
N VAL A 144 11.32 6.04 38.36
CA VAL A 144 10.85 4.87 39.11
C VAL A 144 10.93 5.21 40.61
N GLU A 145 9.80 5.04 41.30
CA GLU A 145 9.79 5.15 42.76
C GLU A 145 10.22 3.82 43.38
N ASP A 146 11.21 3.88 44.28
CA ASP A 146 11.60 2.73 45.08
C ASP A 146 10.62 2.46 46.25
N GLU A 147 10.81 1.34 46.98
CA GLU A 147 9.92 0.97 48.08
C GLU A 147 9.94 1.99 49.25
N ASP A 148 10.96 2.84 49.28
CA ASP A 148 11.15 3.90 50.29
C ASP A 148 10.58 5.26 49.84
N GLY A 149 9.97 5.34 48.61
CA GLY A 149 9.38 6.55 48.07
C GLY A 149 10.39 7.53 47.44
N ASN A 150 11.62 7.09 47.18
CA ASN A 150 12.60 7.92 46.50
C ASN A 150 12.47 7.73 44.99
N THR A 151 12.55 8.81 44.22
CA THR A 151 12.52 8.77 42.79
C THR A 151 13.91 8.52 42.22
N THR A 152 14.10 7.40 41.54
CA THR A 152 15.31 7.08 40.78
C THR A 152 15.01 7.17 39.29
N TRP A 153 16.03 7.45 38.49
CA TRP A 153 15.88 7.53 37.02
C TRP A 153 16.53 6.32 36.38
N GLU A 154 15.73 5.50 35.74
CA GLU A 154 16.19 4.34 34.98
C GLU A 154 16.12 4.59 33.49
N GLU A 155 17.09 4.07 32.73
CA GLU A 155 17.04 4.07 31.27
C GLU A 155 16.21 2.87 30.80
N GLN A 156 15.09 3.16 30.13
CA GLN A 156 14.23 2.17 29.51
C GLN A 156 14.36 2.26 28.00
N ILE A 157 14.46 1.09 27.35
CA ILE A 157 14.40 1.00 25.88
C ILE A 157 12.93 1.03 25.45
N VAL A 158 12.57 2.04 24.68
CA VAL A 158 11.22 2.19 24.13
C VAL A 158 11.29 1.97 22.61
N LYS A 159 10.44 1.05 22.13
CA LYS A 159 10.27 0.83 20.67
C LYS A 159 9.46 1.96 20.08
N ILE A 160 9.96 2.54 18.98
CA ILE A 160 9.22 3.45 18.11
C ILE A 160 8.83 2.67 16.88
N ASP A 161 7.53 2.52 16.64
CA ASP A 161 7.02 1.77 15.50
C ASP A 161 7.30 2.48 14.18
N GLY A 162 7.64 1.70 13.16
CA GLY A 162 7.82 2.19 11.81
C GLY A 162 6.49 2.23 11.03
N GLY A 163 6.50 2.89 9.88
CA GLY A 163 5.31 3.03 9.04
C GLY A 163 4.78 1.73 8.45
N LEU A 164 5.57 0.66 8.41
CA LEU A 164 5.11 -0.67 8.00
C LEU A 164 4.40 -1.42 9.12
N GLU A 165 4.57 -1.02 10.38
CA GLU A 165 3.90 -1.67 11.52
C GLU A 165 2.39 -1.57 11.41
N GLY A 166 1.69 -2.65 11.81
CA GLY A 166 0.24 -2.72 11.87
C GLY A 166 -0.44 -2.99 10.53
N SER A 167 -1.71 -2.62 10.45
CA SER A 167 -2.61 -2.91 9.33
C SER A 167 -3.00 -1.65 8.57
N GLY A 168 -3.24 -1.80 7.26
CA GLY A 168 -3.71 -0.69 6.44
C GLY A 168 -3.06 -0.64 5.06
N LEU A 169 -2.80 0.55 4.56
CA LEU A 169 -2.24 0.77 3.24
C LEU A 169 -0.89 1.47 3.32
N ILE A 170 -0.02 1.10 2.40
CA ILE A 170 1.08 1.94 1.94
C ILE A 170 0.58 2.59 0.66
N ALA A 171 0.49 3.90 0.64
CA ALA A 171 0.04 4.65 -0.52
C ALA A 171 1.07 5.73 -0.88
N TYR A 172 1.53 5.72 -2.13
CA TYR A 172 2.53 6.67 -2.60
C TYR A 172 2.34 7.04 -4.06
N ASP A 173 2.39 8.35 -4.33
CA ASP A 173 2.49 8.86 -5.70
C ASP A 173 3.97 8.98 -6.10
N GLU A 174 4.28 8.65 -7.35
CA GLU A 174 5.66 8.70 -7.86
C GLU A 174 6.65 7.86 -7.02
N PHE A 175 6.35 6.58 -6.88
CA PHE A 175 7.08 5.64 -6.02
C PHE A 175 8.60 5.63 -6.25
N GLU A 176 9.08 5.92 -7.47
CA GLU A 176 10.49 6.07 -7.80
C GLU A 176 11.19 7.22 -7.05
N TYR A 177 10.43 8.25 -6.66
CA TYR A 177 10.95 9.38 -5.89
C TYR A 177 10.92 9.16 -4.38
N SER A 178 10.25 8.12 -3.92
CA SER A 178 10.20 7.76 -2.49
C SER A 178 11.59 7.52 -1.86
N GLY A 179 12.63 7.58 -2.67
CA GLY A 179 13.97 7.28 -2.26
C GLY A 179 14.25 5.77 -2.13
N VAL A 180 13.23 4.91 -2.29
CA VAL A 180 13.38 3.45 -2.25
C VAL A 180 14.35 2.95 -3.31
N PHE A 181 14.31 3.54 -4.51
CA PHE A 181 15.17 3.16 -5.63
C PHE A 181 16.48 3.96 -5.72
N LYS A 182 16.70 4.94 -4.85
CA LYS A 182 17.99 5.65 -4.84
C LYS A 182 19.07 4.74 -4.27
N VAL A 183 20.03 4.37 -5.10
CA VAL A 183 21.16 3.51 -4.71
C VAL A 183 22.01 4.21 -3.65
N SER A 184 21.91 3.77 -2.40
CA SER A 184 22.86 4.08 -1.34
C SER A 184 23.02 2.85 -0.46
N GLN A 185 24.18 2.68 0.17
CA GLN A 185 24.45 1.53 1.04
C GLN A 185 23.39 1.29 2.14
N HIS A 186 22.62 2.32 2.49
CA HIS A 186 21.57 2.22 3.51
C HIS A 186 20.19 1.85 2.92
N LYS A 187 20.04 1.80 1.59
CA LYS A 187 18.73 1.59 0.93
C LYS A 187 18.51 0.19 0.40
N GLU A 188 19.53 -0.64 0.32
CA GLU A 188 19.35 -2.06 -0.01
C GLU A 188 18.38 -2.75 0.96
N ASN A 189 18.45 -2.36 2.24
CA ASN A 189 17.55 -2.87 3.27
C ASN A 189 16.08 -2.46 3.02
N VAL A 190 15.83 -1.23 2.58
CA VAL A 190 14.49 -0.72 2.29
C VAL A 190 13.82 -1.55 1.19
N ILE A 191 14.54 -1.80 0.10
CA ILE A 191 14.07 -2.66 -1.00
C ILE A 191 13.79 -4.07 -0.49
N MET A 192 14.69 -4.61 0.34
CA MET A 192 14.51 -5.93 0.94
C MET A 192 13.26 -5.99 1.83
N TYR A 193 12.98 -4.97 2.63
CA TYR A 193 11.78 -4.93 3.48
C TYR A 193 10.51 -4.83 2.66
N LEU A 194 10.49 -4.00 1.62
CA LEU A 194 9.35 -3.92 0.70
C LEU A 194 9.14 -5.22 -0.06
N ASN A 195 10.22 -5.88 -0.51
CA ASN A 195 10.13 -7.20 -1.12
C ASN A 195 9.59 -8.25 -0.14
N LYS A 196 10.03 -8.23 1.11
CA LYS A 196 9.46 -9.09 2.15
C LYS A 196 7.97 -8.79 2.33
N LEU A 197 7.58 -7.52 2.46
CA LEU A 197 6.19 -7.12 2.55
C LEU A 197 5.37 -7.64 1.38
N MET A 198 5.85 -7.49 0.14
CA MET A 198 5.14 -7.94 -1.06
C MET A 198 5.06 -9.46 -1.20
N ASN A 199 6.06 -10.19 -0.68
CA ASN A 199 6.12 -11.64 -0.76
C ASN A 199 5.50 -12.36 0.44
N THR A 200 5.34 -11.68 1.56
CA THR A 200 4.72 -12.22 2.77
C THR A 200 3.22 -11.95 2.83
N LEU A 201 2.53 -12.15 1.74
CA LEU A 201 1.06 -12.10 1.74
C LEU A 201 0.45 -13.13 2.70
N TRP A 202 1.26 -14.00 3.36
CA TRP A 202 0.74 -15.19 3.97
C TRP A 202 1.25 -15.56 5.34
N GLY A 203 0.29 -15.85 6.22
CA GLY A 203 0.47 -16.61 7.43
C GLY A 203 1.25 -15.89 8.52
N GLU A 204 1.84 -16.65 9.40
CA GLU A 204 2.55 -16.21 10.61
C GLU A 204 3.85 -15.42 10.34
N ASN A 205 4.27 -15.31 9.08
CA ASN A 205 5.54 -14.70 8.67
C ASN A 205 5.46 -13.20 8.34
N TRP A 206 4.56 -12.46 8.95
CA TRP A 206 4.45 -11.00 8.75
C TRP A 206 5.50 -10.20 9.51
N ILE A 207 6.44 -10.90 10.13
CA ILE A 207 7.46 -10.30 10.97
C ILE A 207 8.68 -10.00 10.12
N ILE A 208 9.03 -8.72 10.06
CA ILE A 208 10.29 -8.25 9.53
C ILE A 208 11.21 -8.02 10.72
N GLU A 209 12.27 -8.80 10.80
CA GLU A 209 13.25 -8.72 11.89
C GLU A 209 14.50 -7.97 11.42
N LYS A 210 15.00 -7.09 12.27
CA LYS A 210 16.29 -6.43 12.08
C LYS A 210 17.10 -6.46 13.37
N LYS A 211 18.31 -7.01 13.28
CA LYS A 211 19.28 -6.97 14.36
C LYS A 211 20.00 -5.63 14.36
N LEU A 212 19.96 -4.93 15.48
CA LEU A 212 20.73 -3.71 15.68
C LEU A 212 22.20 -4.00 16.01
N LYS A 213 23.05 -3.01 15.84
CA LYS A 213 24.49 -3.13 16.14
C LYS A 213 24.78 -3.47 17.61
N GLU A 214 23.91 -3.04 18.51
CA GLU A 214 24.00 -3.27 19.95
C GLU A 214 23.44 -4.63 20.40
N GLY A 215 22.99 -5.45 19.45
CA GLY A 215 22.49 -6.80 19.72
C GLY A 215 20.98 -6.92 19.87
N ASP A 216 20.28 -5.81 20.05
CA ASP A 216 18.83 -5.78 20.14
C ASP A 216 18.15 -6.14 18.81
N MET A 217 16.95 -6.69 18.88
CA MET A 217 16.12 -7.02 17.73
C MET A 217 14.96 -6.02 17.62
N ILE A 218 14.72 -5.51 16.43
CA ILE A 218 13.48 -4.84 16.09
C ILE A 218 12.63 -5.83 15.30
N GLU A 219 11.40 -6.03 15.75
CA GLU A 219 10.38 -6.76 15.02
C GLU A 219 9.34 -5.76 14.53
N CYS A 220 9.05 -5.80 13.23
CA CYS A 220 7.97 -5.05 12.60
C CYS A 220 6.94 -6.04 12.05
N ARG A 221 5.70 -5.92 12.50
CA ARG A 221 4.58 -6.77 12.08
C ARG A 221 3.72 -6.03 11.09
N SER A 222 3.89 -6.33 9.81
CA SER A 222 3.23 -5.63 8.73
C SER A 222 2.11 -6.44 8.08
N GLN A 223 0.91 -5.85 8.06
CA GLN A 223 -0.27 -6.39 7.40
C GLN A 223 -0.87 -5.35 6.45
N ARG A 224 -0.05 -4.81 5.55
CA ARG A 224 -0.43 -3.71 4.68
C ARG A 224 -0.57 -4.14 3.23
N SER A 225 -1.57 -3.60 2.55
CA SER A 225 -1.63 -3.56 1.09
C SER A 225 -0.81 -2.39 0.55
N LEU A 226 -0.41 -2.46 -0.71
CA LEU A 226 0.29 -1.38 -1.41
C LEU A 226 -0.59 -0.85 -2.54
N TYR A 227 -0.74 0.46 -2.62
CA TYR A 227 -1.25 1.16 -3.79
C TYR A 227 -0.31 2.31 -4.14
N SER A 228 0.32 2.24 -5.28
CA SER A 228 1.31 3.23 -5.68
C SER A 228 1.26 3.51 -7.17
N THR A 229 1.78 4.65 -7.56
CA THR A 229 1.99 5.02 -8.95
C THR A 229 3.48 5.21 -9.23
N THR A 230 3.91 4.98 -10.46
CA THR A 230 5.30 5.21 -10.87
C THR A 230 5.40 5.47 -12.38
N TYR A 231 6.57 5.88 -12.84
CA TYR A 231 6.86 6.03 -14.26
C TYR A 231 7.48 4.77 -14.84
N ILE A 232 7.30 4.59 -16.14
CA ILE A 232 8.02 3.56 -16.87
C ILE A 232 9.49 3.97 -16.92
N PRO A 233 10.42 3.16 -16.43
CA PRO A 233 11.85 3.43 -16.55
C PRO A 233 12.23 3.63 -18.02
N LYS A 234 13.02 4.66 -18.31
CA LYS A 234 13.56 4.90 -19.64
C LYS A 234 14.72 3.96 -19.94
#